data_93123beeca0e40910024b723958f1bd7
#
_entry.id   93123beeca0e40910024b723958f1bd7
#
_cell.length_a   1.000
_cell.length_b   1.000
_cell.length_c   1.000
_cell.angle_alpha   90.00
_cell.angle_beta   90.00
_cell.angle_gamma   90.00
#
_symmetry.space_group_name_H-M   'P 1'
#
loop_
_entity.id
_entity.type
_entity.pdbx_description
1 polymer ?
#
loop_
_entity_poly.entity_id
_entity_poly.type
_entity_poly.pdbx_seq_one_letter_code
_entity_poly.pdbx_strand_id
1 'polypeptide(L)'
;FRSTDFGRSWKEAKQPLAFAKPADGGLPARSVDHTFWLTPGHASERDTWYAGTSPQGLFRSQDGGVSWAPFSSINDDAQYREWMGTVQDGTPDGPKLHSVIVDPRDASHLLFAMSGGGVHESRDAGRSWSTLIKGLEVVEGFDAATVTFHDPHCVRLCPSNPDRLYQQNHCGIYRLDGFGDPTADTWQRIG
;
A
#
# COMPACT_ATOMS: atom_id res chain seq x y z
N PHE A 1 11.76 0.18 15.35
CA PHE A 1 11.83 0.36 16.82
C PHE A 1 10.41 0.44 17.39
N ARG A 2 10.22 -0.06 18.61
CA ARG A 2 8.97 -0.09 19.35
C ARG A 2 9.17 0.43 20.76
N SER A 3 8.25 1.26 21.25
CA SER A 3 8.16 1.70 22.63
C SER A 3 6.92 1.14 23.31
N THR A 4 7.01 0.76 24.57
CA THR A 4 5.89 0.35 25.45
C THR A 4 5.75 1.27 26.67
N ASP A 5 6.49 2.37 26.71
CA ASP A 5 6.59 3.32 27.81
C ASP A 5 6.43 4.79 27.36
N PHE A 6 5.57 4.99 26.33
CA PHE A 6 5.30 6.31 25.75
C PHE A 6 6.54 7.02 25.17
N GLY A 7 7.41 6.26 24.52
CA GLY A 7 8.59 6.79 23.83
C GLY A 7 9.79 7.09 24.74
N ARG A 8 9.75 6.69 26.02
CA ARG A 8 10.88 6.88 26.95
C ARG A 8 12.03 5.93 26.64
N SER A 9 11.74 4.73 26.17
CA SER A 9 12.71 3.77 25.65
C SER A 9 12.21 3.12 24.37
N TRP A 10 13.16 2.68 23.52
CA TRP A 10 12.87 2.07 22.23
C TRP A 10 13.65 0.78 22.10
N LYS A 11 13.00 -0.25 21.57
CA LYS A 11 13.61 -1.55 21.28
C LYS A 11 13.45 -1.85 19.80
N GLU A 12 14.46 -2.42 19.20
CA GLU A 12 14.37 -2.98 17.87
C GLU A 12 13.35 -4.11 17.80
N ALA A 13 12.71 -4.27 16.62
CA ALA A 13 11.92 -5.46 16.32
C ALA A 13 12.84 -6.68 16.38
N LYS A 14 12.37 -7.79 16.95
CA LYS A 14 13.12 -9.06 16.97
C LYS A 14 13.28 -9.62 15.56
N GLN A 15 12.27 -9.43 14.72
CA GLN A 15 12.29 -9.75 13.31
C GLN A 15 11.84 -8.49 12.54
N PRO A 16 12.79 -7.69 12.06
CA PRO A 16 12.49 -6.44 11.35
C PRO A 16 11.85 -6.71 9.98
N LEU A 17 11.37 -5.63 9.35
CA LEU A 17 10.89 -5.70 7.98
C LEU A 17 12.02 -6.15 7.06
N ALA A 18 11.80 -7.26 6.37
CA ALA A 18 12.74 -7.80 5.41
C ALA A 18 11.99 -8.51 4.28
N PHE A 19 12.41 -8.28 3.04
CA PHE A 19 11.91 -9.06 1.92
C PHE A 19 12.39 -10.51 2.04
N ALA A 20 11.60 -11.44 1.50
CA ALA A 20 12.03 -12.84 1.39
C ALA A 20 13.32 -12.94 0.58
N LYS A 21 14.19 -13.86 0.96
CA LYS A 21 15.37 -14.16 0.16
C LYS A 21 14.91 -14.82 -1.15
N PRO A 22 15.39 -14.33 -2.31
CA PRO A 22 15.06 -14.97 -3.58
C PRO A 22 15.54 -16.44 -3.58
N ALA A 23 14.77 -17.30 -4.25
CA ALA A 23 15.27 -18.62 -4.61
C ALA A 23 16.42 -18.48 -5.61
N ASP A 24 17.29 -19.50 -5.69
CA ASP A 24 18.38 -19.54 -6.66
C ASP A 24 17.82 -19.40 -8.09
N GLY A 25 18.33 -18.42 -8.84
CA GLY A 25 17.84 -18.08 -10.18
C GLY A 25 16.56 -17.22 -10.20
N GLY A 26 16.09 -16.76 -9.05
CA GLY A 26 14.91 -15.89 -8.92
C GLY A 26 15.22 -14.39 -9.17
N LEU A 27 14.21 -13.56 -8.86
CA LEU A 27 14.32 -12.10 -8.98
C LEU A 27 15.42 -11.54 -8.06
N PRO A 28 16.05 -10.40 -8.40
CA PRO A 28 17.09 -9.79 -7.58
C PRO A 28 16.64 -9.57 -6.13
N ALA A 29 17.57 -9.75 -5.19
CA ALA A 29 17.33 -9.46 -3.79
C ALA A 29 17.03 -7.97 -3.59
N ARG A 30 16.12 -7.67 -2.64
CA ARG A 30 15.80 -6.31 -2.21
C ARG A 30 16.06 -6.15 -0.72
N SER A 31 16.45 -4.95 -0.32
CA SER A 31 16.49 -4.55 1.08
C SER A 31 15.47 -3.43 1.33
N VAL A 32 14.96 -3.34 2.54
CA VAL A 32 14.15 -2.22 2.99
C VAL A 32 15.09 -1.07 3.37
N ASP A 33 14.95 0.07 2.70
CA ASP A 33 15.74 1.26 3.02
C ASP A 33 15.11 2.00 4.20
N HIS A 34 13.77 2.21 4.15
CA HIS A 34 13.03 2.78 5.27
C HIS A 34 11.55 2.42 5.24
N THR A 35 10.90 2.48 6.40
CA THR A 35 9.45 2.41 6.53
C THR A 35 8.87 3.78 6.22
N PHE A 36 8.02 3.85 5.19
CA PHE A 36 7.39 5.08 4.76
C PHE A 36 5.98 5.27 5.35
N TRP A 37 5.26 4.17 5.56
CA TRP A 37 3.89 4.18 6.07
C TRP A 37 3.70 3.18 7.20
N LEU A 38 2.89 3.55 8.18
CA LEU A 38 2.52 2.67 9.28
C LEU A 38 1.04 2.88 9.61
N THR A 39 0.26 1.79 9.63
CA THR A 39 -1.17 1.80 9.90
C THR A 39 -1.53 0.68 10.88
N PRO A 40 -2.34 0.94 11.92
CA PRO A 40 -2.90 -0.12 12.76
C PRO A 40 -3.83 -1.02 11.93
N GLY A 41 -3.95 -2.28 12.31
CA GLY A 41 -4.93 -3.21 11.80
C GLY A 41 -6.36 -2.87 12.21
N HIS A 42 -7.31 -3.71 11.85
CA HIS A 42 -8.70 -3.57 12.23
C HIS A 42 -8.87 -3.57 13.77
N ALA A 43 -9.88 -2.88 14.27
CA ALA A 43 -10.14 -2.73 15.72
C ALA A 43 -10.29 -4.08 16.47
N SER A 44 -10.69 -5.15 15.78
CA SER A 44 -10.73 -6.52 16.33
C SER A 44 -9.36 -7.19 16.42
N GLU A 45 -8.33 -6.64 15.78
CA GLU A 45 -6.97 -7.19 15.68
C GLU A 45 -5.96 -6.25 16.35
N ARG A 46 -6.03 -6.15 17.69
CA ARG A 46 -5.34 -5.12 18.50
C ARG A 46 -3.83 -5.00 18.27
N ASP A 47 -3.15 -6.11 17.99
CA ASP A 47 -1.71 -6.14 17.84
C ASP A 47 -1.28 -6.21 16.36
N THR A 48 -2.24 -6.08 15.43
CA THR A 48 -1.95 -6.06 14.00
C THR A 48 -1.56 -4.66 13.55
N TRP A 49 -0.49 -4.60 12.76
CA TRP A 49 0.01 -3.40 12.11
C TRP A 49 0.42 -3.71 10.68
N TYR A 50 0.25 -2.74 9.80
CA TYR A 50 0.71 -2.80 8.41
C TYR A 50 1.77 -1.73 8.18
N ALA A 51 2.78 -2.08 7.38
CA ALA A 51 3.84 -1.15 6.99
C ALA A 51 4.05 -1.16 5.49
N GLY A 52 4.12 0.04 4.91
CA GLY A 52 4.58 0.28 3.56
C GLY A 52 6.00 0.81 3.57
N THR A 53 6.81 0.41 2.61
CA THR A 53 8.25 0.72 2.59
C THR A 53 8.71 1.40 1.30
N SER A 54 9.93 1.92 1.36
CA SER A 54 10.77 2.24 0.21
C SER A 54 12.00 1.31 0.24
N PRO A 55 12.34 0.62 -0.87
CA PRO A 55 11.51 0.45 -2.06
C PRO A 55 10.16 -0.20 -1.72
N GLN A 56 9.22 -0.14 -2.65
CA GLN A 56 7.84 -0.59 -2.42
C GLN A 56 7.79 -2.01 -1.84
N GLY A 57 7.13 -2.16 -0.73
CA GLY A 57 6.85 -3.42 -0.08
C GLY A 57 5.74 -3.28 0.94
N LEU A 58 4.96 -4.33 1.11
CA LEU A 58 3.90 -4.43 2.11
C LEU A 58 4.24 -5.48 3.14
N PHE A 59 4.12 -5.12 4.42
CA PHE A 59 4.44 -5.98 5.55
C PHE A 59 3.33 -5.93 6.59
N ARG A 60 3.20 -7.02 7.36
CA ARG A 60 2.26 -7.12 8.49
C ARG A 60 2.98 -7.61 9.73
N SER A 61 2.68 -6.99 10.85
CA SER A 61 2.93 -7.50 12.19
C SER A 61 1.60 -7.93 12.83
N GLN A 62 1.61 -8.99 13.63
CA GLN A 62 0.47 -9.45 14.43
C GLN A 62 0.80 -9.54 15.93
N ASP A 63 1.89 -8.94 16.34
CA ASP A 63 2.42 -8.96 17.72
C ASP A 63 2.86 -7.56 18.20
N GLY A 64 2.19 -6.54 17.69
CA GLY A 64 2.45 -5.15 18.06
C GLY A 64 3.81 -4.63 17.60
N GLY A 65 4.31 -5.08 16.47
CA GLY A 65 5.57 -4.62 15.87
C GLY A 65 6.81 -5.31 16.41
N VAL A 66 6.68 -6.44 17.10
CA VAL A 66 7.83 -7.24 17.56
C VAL A 66 8.42 -8.03 16.40
N SER A 67 7.56 -8.60 15.55
CA SER A 67 7.96 -9.27 14.31
C SER A 67 7.14 -8.81 13.12
N TRP A 68 7.75 -8.84 11.93
CA TRP A 68 7.14 -8.43 10.68
C TRP A 68 7.28 -9.53 9.63
N ALA A 69 6.20 -9.78 8.90
CA ALA A 69 6.16 -10.72 7.80
C ALA A 69 5.82 -9.99 6.49
N PRO A 70 6.50 -10.29 5.37
CA PRO A 70 6.17 -9.74 4.07
C PRO A 70 4.86 -10.34 3.53
N PHE A 71 4.09 -9.55 2.78
CA PHE A 71 3.02 -10.07 1.93
C PHE A 71 3.60 -10.65 0.65
N SER A 72 3.68 -11.97 0.54
CA SER A 72 4.21 -12.65 -0.66
C SER A 72 3.37 -12.36 -1.90
N SER A 73 2.05 -12.21 -1.75
CA SER A 73 1.12 -11.82 -2.82
C SER A 73 1.41 -10.46 -3.48
N ILE A 74 2.28 -9.64 -2.87
CA ILE A 74 2.76 -8.38 -3.41
C ILE A 74 4.27 -8.43 -3.61
N ASN A 75 5.01 -8.77 -2.55
CA ASN A 75 6.46 -8.60 -2.53
C ASN A 75 7.18 -9.61 -3.43
N ASP A 76 6.58 -10.79 -3.65
CA ASP A 76 7.17 -11.89 -4.41
C ASP A 76 6.42 -12.18 -5.73
N ASP A 77 5.28 -11.51 -5.96
CA ASP A 77 4.52 -11.64 -7.19
C ASP A 77 5.26 -11.02 -8.37
N ALA A 78 5.32 -11.73 -9.50
CA ALA A 78 6.11 -11.33 -10.66
C ALA A 78 5.60 -10.02 -11.30
N GLN A 79 4.29 -9.83 -11.37
CA GLN A 79 3.69 -8.64 -11.96
C GLN A 79 3.96 -7.40 -11.10
N TYR A 80 3.79 -7.52 -9.78
CA TYR A 80 4.12 -6.42 -8.86
C TYR A 80 5.61 -6.11 -8.88
N ARG A 81 6.47 -7.13 -8.98
CA ARG A 81 7.91 -6.94 -9.10
C ARG A 81 8.31 -6.22 -10.38
N GLU A 82 7.63 -6.47 -11.47
CA GLU A 82 7.80 -5.74 -12.73
C GLU A 82 7.40 -4.27 -12.55
N TRP A 83 6.22 -3.98 -12.00
CA TRP A 83 5.77 -2.62 -11.75
C TRP A 83 6.67 -1.85 -10.79
N MET A 84 7.12 -2.50 -9.71
CA MET A 84 8.06 -1.92 -8.74
C MET A 84 9.46 -1.65 -9.31
N GLY A 85 9.84 -2.36 -10.37
CA GLY A 85 11.14 -2.22 -11.05
C GLY A 85 11.18 -1.06 -12.06
N THR A 86 10.06 -0.40 -12.36
CA THR A 86 10.05 0.73 -13.28
C THR A 86 10.76 1.93 -12.67
N VAL A 87 11.55 2.62 -13.49
CA VAL A 87 12.20 3.88 -13.08
C VAL A 87 11.12 4.94 -12.89
N GLN A 88 11.15 5.61 -11.75
CA GLN A 88 10.22 6.68 -11.42
C GLN A 88 10.99 7.98 -11.27
N ASP A 89 11.18 8.67 -12.41
CA ASP A 89 11.79 9.98 -12.42
C ASP A 89 10.89 10.99 -11.69
N GLY A 90 11.49 11.79 -10.85
CA GLY A 90 10.80 12.86 -10.12
C GLY A 90 10.23 12.47 -8.75
N THR A 91 10.50 11.27 -8.27
CA THR A 91 10.17 10.86 -6.88
C THR A 91 11.39 11.11 -5.99
N PRO A 92 11.45 12.20 -5.19
CA PRO A 92 12.66 12.63 -4.49
C PRO A 92 13.22 11.61 -3.51
N ASP A 93 12.34 10.81 -2.90
CA ASP A 93 12.69 9.82 -1.88
C ASP A 93 12.63 8.39 -2.41
N GLY A 94 12.64 8.21 -3.73
CA GLY A 94 12.48 6.92 -4.39
C GLY A 94 11.04 6.37 -4.35
N PRO A 95 10.80 5.26 -5.02
CA PRO A 95 9.48 4.63 -5.10
C PRO A 95 9.06 4.06 -3.75
N LYS A 96 7.77 4.20 -3.40
CA LYS A 96 7.26 3.82 -2.09
C LYS A 96 5.86 3.20 -2.16
N LEU A 97 5.56 2.32 -1.20
CA LEU A 97 4.22 1.82 -0.92
C LEU A 97 3.68 2.59 0.29
N HIS A 98 2.52 3.18 0.13
CA HIS A 98 1.93 4.07 1.13
C HIS A 98 0.40 3.97 1.16
N SER A 99 -0.22 4.81 1.98
CA SER A 99 -1.68 4.94 2.08
C SER A 99 -2.37 3.61 2.34
N VAL A 100 -1.75 2.75 3.17
CA VAL A 100 -2.39 1.49 3.57
C VAL A 100 -3.65 1.81 4.38
N ILE A 101 -4.80 1.29 3.94
CA ILE A 101 -6.11 1.47 4.55
C ILE A 101 -6.68 0.11 4.91
N VAL A 102 -7.21 -0.01 6.13
CA VAL A 102 -8.01 -1.15 6.58
C VAL A 102 -9.46 -0.67 6.68
N ASP A 103 -10.39 -1.36 6.06
CA ASP A 103 -11.82 -1.02 6.18
C ASP A 103 -12.25 -1.21 7.65
N PRO A 104 -12.78 -0.18 8.31
CA PRO A 104 -13.19 -0.28 9.71
C PRO A 104 -14.35 -1.25 9.96
N ARG A 105 -14.98 -1.77 8.91
CA ARG A 105 -16.12 -2.71 8.96
C ARG A 105 -15.71 -4.15 8.67
N ASP A 106 -14.56 -4.34 7.98
CA ASP A 106 -14.10 -5.65 7.51
C ASP A 106 -12.57 -5.75 7.56
N ALA A 107 -12.04 -6.54 8.48
CA ALA A 107 -10.61 -6.77 8.63
C ALA A 107 -9.95 -7.43 7.40
N SER A 108 -10.72 -8.08 6.55
CA SER A 108 -10.23 -8.69 5.31
C SER A 108 -10.15 -7.72 4.13
N HIS A 109 -10.76 -6.54 4.25
CA HIS A 109 -10.78 -5.53 3.21
C HIS A 109 -9.65 -4.52 3.41
N LEU A 110 -8.67 -4.58 2.52
CA LEU A 110 -7.44 -3.79 2.57
C LEU A 110 -7.27 -3.00 1.27
N LEU A 111 -6.63 -1.85 1.38
CA LEU A 111 -6.20 -1.06 0.24
C LEU A 111 -4.81 -0.51 0.49
N PHE A 112 -4.00 -0.38 -0.56
CA PHE A 112 -2.78 0.41 -0.54
C PHE A 112 -2.61 1.19 -1.84
N ALA A 113 -1.75 2.19 -1.79
CA ALA A 113 -1.29 2.94 -2.95
C ALA A 113 0.23 2.77 -3.11
N MET A 114 0.69 2.87 -4.35
CA MET A 114 2.09 2.67 -4.69
C MET A 114 2.52 3.75 -5.68
N SER A 115 3.62 4.45 -5.38
CA SER A 115 4.20 5.42 -6.31
C SER A 115 4.52 4.75 -7.64
N GLY A 116 3.99 5.31 -8.74
CA GLY A 116 4.11 4.74 -10.10
C GLY A 116 3.59 3.31 -10.22
N GLY A 117 2.52 2.99 -9.49
CA GLY A 117 1.94 1.66 -9.49
C GLY A 117 0.46 1.64 -9.13
N GLY A 118 -0.17 2.82 -8.97
CA GLY A 118 -1.60 2.94 -8.77
C GLY A 118 -2.10 2.56 -7.37
N VAL A 119 -3.39 2.27 -7.31
CA VAL A 119 -4.13 1.87 -6.11
C VAL A 119 -4.56 0.41 -6.24
N HIS A 120 -4.44 -0.34 -5.16
CA HIS A 120 -4.78 -1.76 -5.13
C HIS A 120 -5.67 -2.10 -3.95
N GLU A 121 -6.59 -3.01 -4.19
CA GLU A 121 -7.59 -3.46 -3.23
C GLU A 121 -7.53 -4.99 -3.06
N SER A 122 -7.67 -5.44 -1.82
CA SER A 122 -7.87 -6.84 -1.45
C SER A 122 -9.11 -6.97 -0.60
N ARG A 123 -9.90 -8.02 -0.84
CA ARG A 123 -11.09 -8.38 -0.05
C ARG A 123 -10.94 -9.72 0.65
N ASP A 124 -9.73 -10.23 0.71
CA ASP A 124 -9.41 -11.56 1.26
C ASP A 124 -8.19 -11.52 2.19
N ALA A 125 -8.03 -10.41 2.91
CA ALA A 125 -6.93 -10.16 3.86
C ALA A 125 -5.53 -10.20 3.20
N GLY A 126 -5.44 -9.74 1.94
CA GLY A 126 -4.19 -9.63 1.21
C GLY A 126 -3.70 -10.90 0.54
N ARG A 127 -4.56 -11.91 0.36
CA ARG A 127 -4.21 -13.13 -0.38
C ARG A 127 -4.18 -12.87 -1.88
N SER A 128 -5.11 -12.05 -2.37
CA SER A 128 -5.17 -11.57 -3.74
C SER A 128 -5.48 -10.07 -3.80
N TRP A 129 -5.13 -9.45 -4.91
CA TRP A 129 -5.26 -8.02 -5.11
C TRP A 129 -5.77 -7.70 -6.52
N SER A 130 -6.55 -6.64 -6.63
CA SER A 130 -6.99 -6.05 -7.88
C SER A 130 -6.61 -4.58 -7.95
N THR A 131 -6.38 -4.07 -9.15
CA THR A 131 -6.11 -2.65 -9.37
C THR A 131 -7.41 -1.83 -9.25
N LEU A 132 -7.34 -0.68 -8.62
CA LEU A 132 -8.44 0.26 -8.45
C LEU A 132 -8.05 1.61 -9.10
N ILE A 133 -7.93 1.59 -10.44
CA ILE A 133 -7.44 2.74 -11.23
C ILE A 133 -8.47 3.31 -12.20
N LYS A 134 -9.63 2.65 -12.37
CA LYS A 134 -10.66 3.06 -13.32
C LYS A 134 -11.20 4.45 -13.00
N GLY A 135 -11.23 5.32 -14.00
CA GLY A 135 -11.66 6.71 -13.86
C GLY A 135 -10.56 7.68 -13.41
N LEU A 136 -9.36 7.18 -13.11
CA LEU A 136 -8.20 8.04 -12.87
C LEU A 136 -7.60 8.49 -14.21
N GLU A 137 -7.21 9.75 -14.26
CA GLU A 137 -6.44 10.30 -15.38
C GLU A 137 -4.94 10.11 -15.15
N VAL A 138 -4.22 10.04 -16.23
CA VAL A 138 -2.75 10.07 -16.28
C VAL A 138 -2.28 11.33 -17.01
N VAL A 139 -1.01 11.64 -16.90
CA VAL A 139 -0.40 12.78 -17.61
C VAL A 139 -0.59 12.59 -19.12
N GLU A 140 -0.86 13.68 -19.84
CA GLU A 140 -1.09 13.67 -21.28
C GLU A 140 0.02 12.93 -22.04
N GLY A 141 -0.37 12.07 -22.96
CA GLY A 141 0.56 11.26 -23.76
C GLY A 141 0.79 9.85 -23.20
N PHE A 142 0.28 9.52 -22.00
CA PHE A 142 0.36 8.18 -21.42
C PHE A 142 -0.96 7.42 -21.51
N ASP A 143 -0.87 6.10 -21.52
CA ASP A 143 -2.05 5.22 -21.54
C ASP A 143 -2.59 4.97 -20.14
N ALA A 144 -3.82 5.42 -19.88
CA ALA A 144 -4.50 5.24 -18.60
C ALA A 144 -4.82 3.77 -18.25
N ALA A 145 -4.70 2.83 -19.19
CA ALA A 145 -4.80 1.41 -18.89
C ALA A 145 -3.51 0.83 -18.27
N THR A 146 -2.40 1.55 -18.39
CA THR A 146 -1.10 1.11 -17.85
C THR A 146 -0.96 1.51 -16.39
N VAL A 147 -0.93 0.52 -15.50
CA VAL A 147 -0.92 0.70 -14.04
C VAL A 147 0.23 1.61 -13.55
N THR A 148 1.42 1.46 -14.13
CA THR A 148 2.63 2.20 -13.73
C THR A 148 2.61 3.69 -14.08
N PHE A 149 1.65 4.16 -14.88
CA PHE A 149 1.46 5.58 -15.14
C PHE A 149 0.55 6.27 -14.13
N HIS A 150 -0.05 5.50 -13.21
CA HIS A 150 -0.79 6.06 -12.09
C HIS A 150 0.14 6.25 -10.89
N ASP A 151 0.32 7.51 -10.51
CA ASP A 151 1.18 7.89 -9.37
C ASP A 151 0.36 8.58 -8.29
N PRO A 152 -0.32 7.81 -7.43
CA PRO A 152 -1.04 8.36 -6.29
C PRO A 152 -0.04 8.95 -5.28
N HIS A 153 -0.32 10.15 -4.78
CA HIS A 153 0.48 10.79 -3.73
C HIS A 153 -0.13 10.56 -2.34
N CYS A 154 -1.46 10.44 -2.29
CA CYS A 154 -2.18 10.20 -1.05
C CYS A 154 -3.54 9.59 -1.34
N VAL A 155 -3.89 8.53 -0.62
CA VAL A 155 -5.26 7.97 -0.58
C VAL A 155 -5.74 7.97 0.87
N ARG A 156 -6.97 8.40 1.11
CA ARG A 156 -7.56 8.48 2.44
C ARG A 156 -8.99 7.99 2.45
N LEU A 157 -9.32 7.23 3.49
CA LEU A 157 -10.70 6.92 3.84
C LEU A 157 -11.33 8.16 4.49
N CYS A 158 -12.56 8.48 4.10
CA CYS A 158 -13.32 9.57 4.72
C CYS A 158 -13.69 9.18 6.17
N PRO A 159 -13.28 9.94 7.18
CA PRO A 159 -13.51 9.54 8.57
C PRO A 159 -15.00 9.56 8.99
N SER A 160 -15.84 10.31 8.30
CA SER A 160 -17.29 10.40 8.55
C SER A 160 -18.14 9.52 7.63
N ASN A 161 -17.52 8.92 6.61
CA ASN A 161 -18.21 8.04 5.66
C ASN A 161 -17.27 6.92 5.18
N PRO A 162 -17.32 5.73 5.77
CA PRO A 162 -16.43 4.62 5.41
C PRO A 162 -16.68 4.04 4.00
N ASP A 163 -17.73 4.47 3.30
CA ASP A 163 -17.94 4.13 1.89
C ASP A 163 -17.19 5.05 0.92
N ARG A 164 -16.44 6.03 1.43
CA ARG A 164 -15.82 7.06 0.59
C ARG A 164 -14.32 7.12 0.75
N LEU A 165 -13.63 7.06 -0.39
CA LEU A 165 -12.20 7.32 -0.51
C LEU A 165 -11.96 8.65 -1.23
N TYR A 166 -10.85 9.27 -0.89
CA TYR A 166 -10.27 10.39 -1.63
C TYR A 166 -8.84 10.05 -2.05
N GLN A 167 -8.47 10.48 -3.23
CA GLN A 167 -7.12 10.34 -3.77
C GLN A 167 -6.65 11.66 -4.39
N GLN A 168 -5.37 11.95 -4.26
CA GLN A 168 -4.66 12.99 -4.99
C GLN A 168 -3.53 12.35 -5.78
N ASN A 169 -3.39 12.73 -7.06
CA ASN A 169 -2.29 12.38 -7.95
C ASN A 169 -1.87 13.62 -8.78
N HIS A 170 -1.00 13.45 -9.79
CA HIS A 170 -0.56 14.53 -10.68
C HIS A 170 -1.70 15.20 -11.46
N CYS A 171 -2.77 14.48 -11.75
CA CYS A 171 -3.83 14.96 -12.64
C CYS A 171 -5.01 15.58 -11.90
N GLY A 172 -5.06 15.48 -10.57
CA GLY A 172 -6.14 16.08 -9.80
C GLY A 172 -6.47 15.40 -8.48
N ILE A 173 -7.65 15.76 -7.96
CA ILE A 173 -8.23 15.16 -6.77
C ILE A 173 -9.45 14.34 -7.19
N TYR A 174 -9.53 13.13 -6.66
CA TYR A 174 -10.55 12.15 -7.01
C TYR A 174 -11.29 11.66 -5.78
N ARG A 175 -12.51 11.22 -6.00
CA ARG A 175 -13.38 10.58 -5.03
C ARG A 175 -13.88 9.25 -5.58
N LEU A 176 -13.93 8.24 -4.73
CA LEU A 176 -14.63 6.99 -5.00
C LEU A 176 -15.69 6.80 -3.91
N ASP A 177 -16.94 6.61 -4.31
CA ASP A 177 -18.05 6.26 -3.42
C ASP A 177 -18.37 4.77 -3.54
N GLY A 178 -18.74 4.14 -2.43
CA GLY A 178 -19.07 2.71 -2.39
C GLY A 178 -17.90 1.79 -2.07
N PHE A 179 -16.87 2.25 -1.36
CA PHE A 179 -15.69 1.44 -1.02
C PHE A 179 -15.99 0.07 -0.41
N GLY A 180 -17.14 -0.11 0.28
CA GLY A 180 -17.60 -1.42 0.75
C GLY A 180 -18.25 -2.30 -0.34
N ASP A 181 -18.64 -1.73 -1.49
CA ASP A 181 -19.29 -2.43 -2.59
C ASP A 181 -18.26 -2.94 -3.61
N PRO A 182 -18.19 -4.26 -3.89
CA PRO A 182 -17.25 -4.81 -4.86
C PRO A 182 -17.49 -4.37 -6.30
N THR A 183 -18.61 -3.71 -6.59
CA THR A 183 -18.92 -3.16 -7.92
C THR A 183 -18.54 -1.68 -8.07
N ALA A 184 -18.20 -1.00 -6.97
CA ALA A 184 -17.78 0.40 -6.95
C ALA A 184 -16.28 0.50 -7.23
N ASP A 185 -15.92 0.60 -8.49
CA ASP A 185 -14.54 0.54 -8.99
C ASP A 185 -14.09 1.83 -9.69
N THR A 186 -14.92 2.87 -9.72
CA THR A 186 -14.67 4.04 -10.60
C THR A 186 -14.48 5.33 -9.80
N TRP A 187 -13.30 5.90 -9.95
CA TRP A 187 -12.97 7.22 -9.42
C TRP A 187 -13.63 8.33 -10.21
N GLN A 188 -14.06 9.38 -9.52
CA GLN A 188 -14.62 10.60 -10.08
C GLN A 188 -13.69 11.77 -9.75
N ARG A 189 -13.26 12.51 -10.76
CA ARG A 189 -12.49 13.74 -10.55
C ARG A 189 -13.36 14.81 -9.90
N ILE A 190 -12.85 15.48 -8.87
CA ILE A 190 -13.54 16.53 -8.12
C ILE A 190 -12.71 17.83 -8.00
N GLY A 191 -11.46 17.80 -8.43
CA GLY A 191 -10.58 18.97 -8.44
C GLY A 191 -9.38 18.78 -9.35
#